data_4dd03998126e22d4502604d28ea2b77f
#
_entry.id   4dd03998126e22d4502604d28ea2b77f
#
_cell.length_a   1.000
_cell.length_b   1.000
_cell.length_c   1.000
_cell.angle_alpha   90.00
_cell.angle_beta   90.00
_cell.angle_gamma   90.00
#
_symmetry.space_group_name_H-M   'P 1'
#
loop_
_entity.id
_entity.type
_entity.pdbx_description
1 polymer ?
#
loop_
_entity_poly.entity_id
_entity_poly.type
_entity_poly.pdbx_seq_one_letter_code
_entity_poly.pdbx_strand_id
1 'polypeptide(L)'
;MKMKLLAALVAASTMATTSANAEVKVSTKGGLKVESGEYKFEIGGRIQYDYNSVELNGTTVEDEFDARRARIFVKGNVAKDWQFKAQFNLNGDGGDDNFEDLYIRYTGFGKSALVTIGNQKLPFGLEEQTSSKDISILERSAVTEQHSIGRAESVQLHGKFGGAGTYGVSAFFDEGNSDDEDLGFAGRVTYAPIKTDNSVLHLGLGYLTVEEDNSLGFEAAYSSGPFHIQAEYFDGEDNDVDTDGFYVQAGIVLTGESRPYSGGKFKRVKPNSKAGAWELVARYEDGDGDFGDLEDFGVSDPVEASAYTIGVNWYAHKNVRFGLNYTDGSSDVSDDDAEEIRARFQLTF
;
A
#
# COMPACT_ATOMS: atom_id res chain seq x y z
N MET A 1 -27.24 1.15 10.56
CA MET A 1 -25.93 1.69 10.20
C MET A 1 -25.98 2.99 9.39
N LYS A 2 -26.89 3.19 8.44
CA LYS A 2 -26.99 4.41 7.61
C LYS A 2 -27.21 5.74 8.36
N MET A 3 -27.77 5.72 9.57
CA MET A 3 -28.00 6.95 10.38
C MET A 3 -26.77 7.41 11.18
N LYS A 4 -25.80 6.56 11.48
CA LYS A 4 -24.59 6.92 12.26
C LYS A 4 -23.56 7.68 11.44
N LEU A 5 -23.49 7.41 10.13
CA LEU A 5 -22.58 8.13 9.21
C LEU A 5 -23.03 9.59 8.96
N LEU A 6 -24.36 9.80 8.88
CA LEU A 6 -24.92 11.15 8.74
C LEU A 6 -24.71 12.00 10.00
N ALA A 7 -24.71 11.39 11.20
CA ALA A 7 -24.46 12.06 12.46
C ALA A 7 -23.00 12.53 12.60
N ALA A 8 -22.02 11.79 12.07
CA ALA A 8 -20.62 12.20 12.06
C ALA A 8 -20.35 13.38 11.11
N LEU A 9 -21.04 13.45 9.96
CA LEU A 9 -20.98 14.58 9.04
C LEU A 9 -21.64 15.84 9.62
N VAL A 10 -22.74 15.69 10.36
CA VAL A 10 -23.41 16.81 11.04
C VAL A 10 -22.62 17.30 12.25
N ALA A 11 -21.95 16.40 13.00
CA ALA A 11 -21.08 16.79 14.11
C ALA A 11 -19.85 17.60 13.63
N ALA A 12 -19.29 17.28 12.48
CA ALA A 12 -18.22 18.08 11.87
C ALA A 12 -18.67 19.50 11.47
N SER A 13 -19.93 19.68 11.11
CA SER A 13 -20.47 21.01 10.75
C SER A 13 -20.83 21.88 11.97
N THR A 14 -21.08 21.28 13.15
CA THR A 14 -21.43 22.01 14.38
C THR A 14 -20.22 22.44 15.20
N MET A 15 -19.03 21.81 15.02
CA MET A 15 -17.79 22.25 15.68
C MET A 15 -17.21 23.54 15.08
N ALA A 16 -17.67 23.97 13.92
CA ALA A 16 -17.19 25.20 13.27
C ALA A 16 -17.70 26.50 13.88
N THR A 17 -18.53 26.46 14.93
CA THR A 17 -19.19 27.66 15.45
C THR A 17 -18.58 28.28 16.71
N THR A 18 -17.47 27.74 17.25
CA THR A 18 -16.92 28.22 18.52
C THR A 18 -15.61 29.00 18.48
N SER A 19 -15.07 29.29 17.28
CA SER A 19 -13.88 30.14 17.12
C SER A 19 -14.26 31.41 16.36
N ALA A 20 -14.58 32.47 17.08
CA ALA A 20 -15.21 33.69 16.58
C ALA A 20 -14.40 34.53 15.54
N ASN A 21 -13.24 34.09 15.01
CA ASN A 21 -12.47 34.84 14.01
C ASN A 21 -11.56 34.01 13.08
N ALA A 22 -11.70 32.68 12.98
CA ALA A 22 -10.89 31.92 12.04
C ALA A 22 -11.61 31.79 10.69
N GLU A 23 -10.98 32.30 9.63
CA GLU A 23 -11.47 32.16 8.25
C GLU A 23 -11.54 30.66 7.88
N VAL A 24 -12.72 30.19 7.47
CA VAL A 24 -12.90 28.80 6.99
C VAL A 24 -12.49 28.73 5.52
N LYS A 25 -11.47 27.94 5.20
CA LYS A 25 -11.00 27.68 3.85
C LYS A 25 -11.50 26.32 3.38
N VAL A 26 -12.20 26.27 2.26
CA VAL A 26 -12.68 25.04 1.63
C VAL A 26 -11.98 24.84 0.29
N SER A 27 -11.48 23.64 0.04
CA SER A 27 -10.84 23.25 -1.21
C SER A 27 -11.27 21.84 -1.61
N THR A 28 -11.49 21.64 -2.91
CA THR A 28 -11.85 20.34 -3.47
C THR A 28 -10.70 19.69 -4.26
N LYS A 29 -9.48 20.27 -4.19
CA LYS A 29 -8.32 19.77 -4.94
C LYS A 29 -7.77 18.49 -4.31
N GLY A 30 -8.18 17.33 -4.85
CA GLY A 30 -7.74 16.00 -4.38
C GLY A 30 -8.46 15.54 -3.12
N GLY A 31 -9.78 15.72 -3.07
CA GLY A 31 -10.66 15.46 -1.95
C GLY A 31 -11.24 16.74 -1.37
N LEU A 32 -12.23 16.63 -0.51
CA LEU A 32 -12.79 17.75 0.22
C LEU A 32 -11.89 18.11 1.41
N LYS A 33 -11.37 19.34 1.44
CA LYS A 33 -10.54 19.86 2.54
C LYS A 33 -11.21 21.07 3.17
N VAL A 34 -11.26 21.06 4.49
CA VAL A 34 -11.77 22.18 5.30
C VAL A 34 -10.71 22.54 6.32
N GLU A 35 -10.31 23.80 6.35
CA GLU A 35 -9.31 24.32 7.30
C GLU A 35 -9.85 25.54 8.04
N SER A 36 -9.71 25.57 9.35
CA SER A 36 -10.08 26.71 10.21
C SER A 36 -9.18 26.74 11.45
N GLY A 37 -8.27 27.72 11.52
CA GLY A 37 -7.28 27.79 12.59
C GLY A 37 -6.38 26.57 12.63
N GLU A 38 -6.36 25.85 13.76
CA GLU A 38 -5.58 24.61 13.95
C GLU A 38 -6.29 23.36 13.40
N TYR A 39 -7.57 23.47 13.11
CA TYR A 39 -8.39 22.35 12.64
C TYR A 39 -8.25 22.19 11.13
N LYS A 40 -8.00 20.97 10.74
CA LYS A 40 -7.93 20.58 9.33
C LYS A 40 -8.60 19.23 9.15
N PHE A 41 -9.50 19.14 8.17
CA PHE A 41 -10.17 17.91 7.81
C PHE A 41 -10.01 17.68 6.30
N GLU A 42 -9.75 16.45 5.92
CA GLU A 42 -9.69 16.01 4.53
C GLU A 42 -10.50 14.72 4.41
N ILE A 43 -11.44 14.72 3.47
CA ILE A 43 -12.22 13.54 3.08
C ILE A 43 -11.80 13.19 1.65
N GLY A 44 -11.50 11.93 1.42
CA GLY A 44 -11.15 11.41 0.12
C GLY A 44 -11.36 9.92 0.07
N GLY A 45 -11.05 9.32 -1.08
CA GLY A 45 -11.26 7.90 -1.23
C GLY A 45 -10.68 7.35 -2.51
N ARG A 46 -11.00 6.08 -2.77
CA ARG A 46 -10.72 5.39 -4.01
C ARG A 46 -11.76 4.34 -4.30
N ILE A 47 -11.96 4.10 -5.57
CA ILE A 47 -12.75 3.00 -6.11
C ILE A 47 -11.85 2.30 -7.13
N GLN A 48 -11.73 0.99 -7.01
CA GLN A 48 -11.05 0.11 -7.97
C GLN A 48 -12.04 -0.99 -8.35
N TYR A 49 -12.37 -1.06 -9.64
CA TYR A 49 -13.11 -2.16 -10.25
C TYR A 49 -12.15 -2.95 -11.10
N ASP A 50 -12.14 -4.26 -10.88
CA ASP A 50 -11.33 -5.20 -11.63
C ASP A 50 -12.21 -6.14 -12.44
N TYR A 51 -11.74 -6.48 -13.62
CA TYR A 51 -12.03 -7.74 -14.28
C TYR A 51 -10.81 -8.61 -14.06
N ASN A 52 -11.03 -9.81 -13.55
CA ASN A 52 -10.01 -10.81 -13.32
C ASN A 52 -10.41 -12.13 -13.97
N SER A 53 -9.49 -12.74 -14.71
CA SER A 53 -9.64 -14.06 -15.27
C SER A 53 -8.38 -14.86 -15.00
N VAL A 54 -8.53 -15.97 -14.28
CA VAL A 54 -7.44 -16.87 -13.88
C VAL A 54 -7.68 -18.24 -14.51
N GLU A 55 -6.66 -18.75 -15.17
CA GLU A 55 -6.61 -20.12 -15.68
C GLU A 55 -5.54 -20.90 -14.91
N LEU A 56 -5.89 -22.08 -14.42
CA LEU A 56 -4.96 -23.04 -13.80
C LEU A 56 -4.92 -24.29 -14.67
N ASN A 57 -3.74 -24.64 -15.18
CA ASN A 57 -3.54 -25.80 -16.07
C ASN A 57 -4.48 -25.80 -17.29
N GLY A 58 -4.73 -24.59 -17.85
CA GLY A 58 -5.65 -24.41 -18.99
C GLY A 58 -7.14 -24.52 -18.65
N THR A 59 -7.49 -24.51 -17.37
CA THR A 59 -8.88 -24.49 -16.89
C THR A 59 -9.16 -23.16 -16.21
N THR A 60 -10.17 -22.42 -16.65
CA THR A 60 -10.58 -21.18 -16.01
C THR A 60 -11.15 -21.49 -14.62
N VAL A 61 -10.52 -20.96 -13.60
CA VAL A 61 -10.90 -21.11 -12.18
C VAL A 61 -11.57 -19.85 -11.63
N GLU A 62 -11.25 -18.68 -12.19
CA GLU A 62 -11.87 -17.40 -11.85
C GLU A 62 -12.19 -16.63 -13.13
N ASP A 63 -13.36 -15.99 -13.21
CA ASP A 63 -13.75 -15.06 -14.27
C ASP A 63 -14.78 -14.10 -13.68
N GLU A 64 -14.30 -13.00 -13.09
CA GLU A 64 -15.10 -12.09 -12.30
C GLU A 64 -14.90 -10.62 -12.67
N PHE A 65 -15.96 -9.83 -12.48
CA PHE A 65 -15.90 -8.37 -12.55
C PHE A 65 -16.52 -7.79 -11.28
N ASP A 66 -15.69 -7.27 -10.40
CA ASP A 66 -16.10 -6.84 -9.06
C ASP A 66 -15.43 -5.53 -8.60
N ALA A 67 -15.86 -5.05 -7.43
CA ALA A 67 -15.27 -3.92 -6.75
C ALA A 67 -14.08 -4.41 -5.87
N ARG A 68 -12.89 -4.53 -6.44
CA ARG A 68 -11.69 -4.95 -5.72
C ARG A 68 -11.41 -4.10 -4.48
N ARG A 69 -11.61 -2.77 -4.55
CA ARG A 69 -11.49 -1.86 -3.39
C ARG A 69 -12.42 -0.66 -3.52
N ALA A 70 -13.25 -0.46 -2.51
CA ALA A 70 -14.08 0.74 -2.35
C ALA A 70 -13.77 1.36 -0.99
N ARG A 71 -12.91 2.39 -0.93
CA ARG A 71 -12.40 2.95 0.33
C ARG A 71 -12.69 4.43 0.46
N ILE A 72 -13.11 4.84 1.65
CA ILE A 72 -13.27 6.24 2.04
C ILE A 72 -12.41 6.53 3.27
N PHE A 73 -11.80 7.70 3.34
CA PHE A 73 -11.07 8.13 4.53
C PHE A 73 -11.46 9.52 4.99
N VAL A 74 -11.35 9.73 6.28
CA VAL A 74 -11.32 11.03 6.94
C VAL A 74 -10.00 11.14 7.70
N LYS A 75 -9.28 12.23 7.49
CA LYS A 75 -8.06 12.52 8.26
C LYS A 75 -7.99 14.00 8.56
N GLY A 76 -7.24 14.34 9.60
CA GLY A 76 -7.11 15.76 9.93
C GLY A 76 -6.27 16.04 11.16
N ASN A 77 -6.27 17.34 11.52
CA ASN A 77 -5.71 17.84 12.78
C ASN A 77 -6.88 18.25 13.67
N VAL A 78 -6.92 17.74 14.90
CA VAL A 78 -7.90 18.11 15.93
C VAL A 78 -7.30 19.11 16.94
N ALA A 79 -6.00 19.31 16.89
CA ALA A 79 -5.22 20.32 17.60
C ALA A 79 -3.88 20.48 16.89
N LYS A 80 -3.08 21.48 17.30
CA LYS A 80 -1.79 21.83 16.68
C LYS A 80 -0.90 20.61 16.38
N ASP A 81 -0.75 19.71 17.34
CA ASP A 81 0.20 18.60 17.27
C ASP A 81 -0.50 17.22 17.22
N TRP A 82 -1.83 17.19 17.13
CA TRP A 82 -2.61 15.96 17.13
C TRP A 82 -3.33 15.75 15.81
N GLN A 83 -3.03 14.64 15.18
CA GLN A 83 -3.62 14.20 13.93
C GLN A 83 -4.38 12.90 14.13
N PHE A 84 -5.32 12.63 13.23
CA PHE A 84 -6.01 11.34 13.14
C PHE A 84 -6.20 10.94 11.70
N LYS A 85 -6.42 9.65 11.49
CA LYS A 85 -6.93 9.09 10.24
C LYS A 85 -7.89 7.95 10.56
N ALA A 86 -9.01 7.93 9.85
CA ALA A 86 -9.92 6.81 9.78
C ALA A 86 -10.15 6.49 8.30
N GLN A 87 -9.92 5.26 7.89
CA GLN A 87 -10.15 4.77 6.53
C GLN A 87 -10.95 3.48 6.59
N PHE A 88 -12.03 3.45 5.83
CA PHE A 88 -12.98 2.35 5.81
C PHE A 88 -12.95 1.67 4.44
N ASN A 89 -13.02 0.35 4.44
CA ASN A 89 -13.34 -0.46 3.29
C ASN A 89 -14.86 -0.62 3.21
N LEU A 90 -15.47 -0.30 2.07
CA LEU A 90 -16.92 -0.30 1.89
C LEU A 90 -17.42 -1.58 1.21
N ASN A 91 -16.53 -2.40 0.67
CA ASN A 91 -16.82 -3.69 0.03
C ASN A 91 -16.36 -4.91 0.85
N GLY A 92 -16.01 -4.72 2.13
CA GLY A 92 -15.74 -5.82 3.05
C GLY A 92 -17.03 -6.44 3.60
N ASP A 93 -16.96 -7.66 4.07
CA ASP A 93 -18.10 -8.50 4.49
C ASP A 93 -18.77 -8.10 5.82
N GLY A 94 -18.38 -6.97 6.40
CA GLY A 94 -19.13 -6.34 7.50
C GLY A 94 -18.67 -6.70 8.90
N GLY A 95 -17.45 -7.17 9.11
CA GLY A 95 -16.80 -7.37 10.41
C GLY A 95 -15.92 -6.19 10.83
N ASP A 96 -15.00 -6.43 11.74
CA ASP A 96 -13.97 -5.48 12.19
C ASP A 96 -12.95 -5.16 11.09
N ASP A 97 -12.84 -6.02 10.06
CA ASP A 97 -12.01 -5.88 8.85
C ASP A 97 -12.36 -4.69 7.94
N ASN A 98 -13.43 -3.96 8.27
CA ASN A 98 -13.79 -2.75 7.52
C ASN A 98 -12.87 -1.55 7.79
N PHE A 99 -11.99 -1.62 8.81
CA PHE A 99 -11.04 -0.57 9.12
C PHE A 99 -9.68 -0.86 8.47
N GLU A 100 -9.25 0.04 7.63
CA GLU A 100 -7.91 -0.02 7.03
C GLU A 100 -6.89 0.76 7.85
N ASP A 101 -7.13 2.04 8.10
CA ASP A 101 -6.35 2.85 8.99
C ASP A 101 -7.29 3.45 10.04
N LEU A 102 -6.98 3.28 11.31
CA LEU A 102 -7.70 3.91 12.41
C LEU A 102 -6.70 4.29 13.51
N TYR A 103 -6.15 5.50 13.45
CA TYR A 103 -5.09 5.90 14.35
C TYR A 103 -5.14 7.36 14.78
N ILE A 104 -4.48 7.63 15.89
CA ILE A 104 -4.13 8.96 16.40
C ILE A 104 -2.61 9.12 16.32
N ARG A 105 -2.15 10.32 15.91
CA ARG A 105 -0.73 10.64 15.77
C ARG A 105 -0.38 11.92 16.50
N TYR A 106 0.67 11.84 17.30
CA TYR A 106 1.31 13.01 17.89
C TYR A 106 2.50 13.48 17.05
N THR A 107 2.55 14.78 16.73
CA THR A 107 3.55 15.39 15.85
C THR A 107 4.40 16.45 16.55
N GLY A 108 4.21 16.66 17.86
CA GLY A 108 4.83 17.75 18.63
C GLY A 108 6.36 17.65 18.75
N PHE A 109 6.94 16.45 18.54
CA PHE A 109 8.40 16.28 18.48
C PHE A 109 8.99 16.65 17.11
N GLY A 110 8.17 17.14 16.16
CA GLY A 110 8.57 17.52 14.83
C GLY A 110 8.67 16.32 13.86
N LYS A 111 9.23 16.59 12.66
CA LYS A 111 9.27 15.59 11.57
C LYS A 111 10.26 14.44 11.82
N SER A 112 11.14 14.59 12.78
CA SER A 112 12.13 13.57 13.15
C SER A 112 11.57 12.51 14.08
N ALA A 113 10.46 12.78 14.79
CA ALA A 113 9.84 11.83 15.69
C ALA A 113 8.33 12.03 15.74
N LEU A 114 7.60 11.10 15.18
CA LEU A 114 6.14 11.04 15.17
C LEU A 114 5.73 9.78 15.92
N VAL A 115 4.80 9.89 16.85
CA VAL A 115 4.24 8.74 17.58
C VAL A 115 2.83 8.50 17.06
N THR A 116 2.53 7.29 16.63
CA THR A 116 1.20 6.89 16.11
C THR A 116 0.70 5.69 16.88
N ILE A 117 -0.57 5.69 17.28
CA ILE A 117 -1.22 4.61 18.02
C ILE A 117 -2.52 4.25 17.31
N GLY A 118 -2.77 2.97 17.11
CA GLY A 118 -3.94 2.37 16.50
C GLY A 118 -3.61 1.57 15.24
N ASN A 119 -4.63 1.14 14.51
CA ASN A 119 -4.47 0.33 13.31
C ASN A 119 -3.84 1.11 12.18
N GLN A 120 -2.66 0.68 11.74
CA GLN A 120 -1.86 1.33 10.71
C GLN A 120 -0.91 0.35 10.02
N LYS A 121 -0.36 0.77 8.87
CA LYS A 121 0.68 -0.02 8.20
C LYS A 121 1.92 -0.17 9.07
N LEU A 122 2.37 -1.40 9.24
CA LEU A 122 3.64 -1.72 9.89
C LEU A 122 4.82 -1.24 9.03
N PRO A 123 5.93 -0.80 9.63
CA PRO A 123 7.08 -0.29 8.90
C PRO A 123 7.94 -1.45 8.35
N PHE A 124 7.52 -2.03 7.22
CA PHE A 124 8.18 -3.13 6.52
C PHE A 124 7.92 -3.03 5.01
N GLY A 125 8.89 -3.38 4.17
CA GLY A 125 8.81 -3.47 2.72
C GLY A 125 8.51 -2.17 1.95
N LEU A 126 9.12 -1.97 0.79
CA LEU A 126 8.89 -0.83 -0.09
C LEU A 126 7.52 -0.93 -0.78
N GLU A 127 7.21 -2.10 -1.34
CA GLU A 127 5.95 -2.29 -2.07
C GLU A 127 4.77 -2.31 -1.10
N GLU A 128 4.90 -2.98 0.07
CA GLU A 128 3.87 -2.91 1.10
C GLU A 128 3.63 -1.48 1.58
N GLN A 129 4.67 -0.70 1.83
CA GLN A 129 4.53 0.71 2.21
C GLN A 129 3.95 1.59 1.12
N THR A 130 4.11 1.21 -0.15
CA THR A 130 3.49 1.89 -1.28
C THR A 130 1.99 1.61 -1.29
N SER A 131 1.18 2.65 -1.42
CA SER A 131 -0.27 2.48 -1.44
C SER A 131 -0.69 1.70 -2.69
N SER A 132 -1.63 0.75 -2.58
CA SER A 132 -2.17 -0.01 -3.72
C SER A 132 -2.79 0.83 -4.85
N LYS A 133 -3.05 2.11 -4.64
CA LYS A 133 -3.40 3.07 -5.72
C LYS A 133 -2.18 3.65 -6.43
N ASP A 134 -0.99 3.46 -5.90
CA ASP A 134 0.26 4.08 -6.35
C ASP A 134 1.28 3.05 -6.88
N ILE A 135 1.05 1.73 -6.73
CA ILE A 135 1.85 0.64 -7.34
C ILE A 135 1.64 0.62 -8.86
N SER A 136 2.63 0.19 -9.62
CA SER A 136 2.58 0.16 -11.10
C SER A 136 1.94 -1.13 -11.64
N ILE A 137 2.31 -2.29 -11.14
CA ILE A 137 1.54 -3.54 -11.31
C ILE A 137 0.27 -3.44 -10.48
N LEU A 138 -0.83 -4.04 -10.91
CA LEU A 138 -2.17 -3.83 -10.31
C LEU A 138 -2.30 -4.44 -8.91
N GLU A 139 -1.58 -5.54 -8.64
CA GLU A 139 -1.43 -6.11 -7.29
C GLU A 139 0.05 -6.17 -6.87
N ARG A 140 0.31 -6.38 -5.59
CA ARG A 140 1.67 -6.58 -5.07
C ARG A 140 2.24 -7.89 -5.58
N SER A 141 3.54 -8.07 -5.40
CA SER A 141 4.15 -9.37 -5.60
C SER A 141 3.65 -10.35 -4.53
N ALA A 142 3.49 -11.62 -4.91
CA ALA A 142 3.16 -12.68 -3.96
C ALA A 142 4.21 -12.74 -2.85
N VAL A 143 5.49 -12.63 -3.21
CA VAL A 143 6.62 -12.57 -2.25
C VAL A 143 6.48 -11.43 -1.24
N THR A 144 5.99 -10.24 -1.66
CA THR A 144 5.73 -9.15 -0.70
C THR A 144 4.56 -9.46 0.23
N GLU A 145 3.49 -10.06 -0.28
CA GLU A 145 2.31 -10.40 0.53
C GLU A 145 2.62 -11.53 1.51
N GLN A 146 3.39 -12.54 1.10
CA GLN A 146 3.90 -13.62 1.96
C GLN A 146 4.71 -13.11 3.17
N HIS A 147 5.64 -12.19 2.95
CA HIS A 147 6.57 -11.72 3.98
C HIS A 147 6.08 -10.49 4.76
N SER A 148 4.83 -10.03 4.58
CA SER A 148 4.36 -8.80 5.22
C SER A 148 2.96 -8.93 5.82
N ILE A 149 2.81 -8.57 7.10
CA ILE A 149 1.51 -8.52 7.80
C ILE A 149 0.63 -7.34 7.31
N GLY A 150 1.22 -6.34 6.68
CA GLY A 150 0.47 -5.19 6.19
C GLY A 150 0.07 -4.19 7.29
N ARG A 151 -1.03 -4.42 8.01
CA ARG A 151 -1.54 -3.55 9.08
C ARG A 151 -1.83 -4.33 10.34
N ALA A 152 -1.61 -3.65 11.49
CA ALA A 152 -1.99 -4.15 12.79
C ALA A 152 -2.24 -3.01 13.79
N GLU A 153 -2.93 -3.31 14.88
CA GLU A 153 -3.04 -2.44 16.04
C GLU A 153 -1.65 -2.27 16.68
N SER A 154 -1.15 -1.04 16.71
CA SER A 154 0.27 -0.80 17.01
C SER A 154 0.56 0.53 17.66
N VAL A 155 1.70 0.58 18.36
CA VAL A 155 2.37 1.81 18.75
C VAL A 155 3.64 1.95 17.91
N GLN A 156 3.70 3.01 17.11
CA GLN A 156 4.79 3.24 16.16
C GLN A 156 5.49 4.57 16.42
N LEU A 157 6.82 4.54 16.51
CA LEU A 157 7.69 5.70 16.41
C LEU A 157 8.31 5.74 15.04
N HIS A 158 8.11 6.84 14.31
CA HIS A 158 8.67 6.98 12.96
C HIS A 158 9.07 8.42 12.65
N GLY A 159 9.92 8.60 11.66
CA GLY A 159 10.39 9.94 11.35
C GLY A 159 11.32 10.02 10.16
N LYS A 160 11.95 11.21 10.05
CA LYS A 160 12.93 11.52 9.00
C LYS A 160 14.25 11.92 9.65
N PHE A 161 15.35 11.55 9.00
CA PHE A 161 16.70 11.93 9.39
C PHE A 161 17.57 12.29 8.18
N GLY A 162 18.62 13.06 8.38
CA GLY A 162 19.65 13.37 7.36
C GLY A 162 19.10 13.92 6.03
N GLY A 163 17.90 14.49 6.02
CA GLY A 163 17.26 15.04 4.81
C GLY A 163 16.72 14.01 3.82
N ALA A 164 17.34 12.84 3.71
CA ALA A 164 17.01 11.79 2.75
C ALA A 164 16.60 10.45 3.38
N GLY A 165 16.78 10.29 4.69
CA GLY A 165 16.45 9.08 5.42
C GLY A 165 15.05 9.09 6.02
N THR A 166 14.48 7.90 6.19
CA THR A 166 13.28 7.65 7.01
C THR A 166 13.49 6.43 7.89
N TYR A 167 12.81 6.37 9.00
CA TYR A 167 12.78 5.20 9.87
C TYR A 167 11.38 5.01 10.46
N GLY A 168 11.09 3.80 10.86
CA GLY A 168 9.93 3.42 11.65
C GLY A 168 10.27 2.23 12.50
N VAL A 169 9.77 2.20 13.75
CA VAL A 169 9.77 1.04 14.64
C VAL A 169 8.40 0.92 15.27
N SER A 170 7.90 -0.28 15.38
CA SER A 170 6.55 -0.58 15.84
C SER A 170 6.57 -1.78 16.79
N ALA A 171 5.79 -1.69 17.86
CA ALA A 171 5.28 -2.84 18.57
C ALA A 171 3.80 -2.98 18.20
N PHE A 172 3.36 -4.17 17.85
CA PHE A 172 2.02 -4.42 17.35
C PHE A 172 1.44 -5.70 17.96
N PHE A 173 0.13 -5.82 17.89
CA PHE A 173 -0.58 -7.04 18.22
C PHE A 173 -1.09 -7.68 16.93
N ASP A 174 -0.87 -8.96 16.80
CA ASP A 174 -1.39 -9.78 15.72
C ASP A 174 -2.41 -10.77 16.27
N GLU A 175 -3.56 -10.88 15.62
CA GLU A 175 -4.63 -11.77 16.05
C GLU A 175 -4.35 -13.23 15.67
N GLY A 176 -3.37 -13.48 14.77
CA GLY A 176 -2.93 -14.81 14.36
C GLY A 176 -4.06 -15.80 14.08
N ASN A 177 -3.77 -17.08 14.17
CA ASN A 177 -4.77 -18.16 14.12
C ASN A 177 -5.24 -18.61 15.53
N SER A 178 -4.85 -17.91 16.59
CA SER A 178 -5.18 -18.23 17.98
C SER A 178 -6.21 -17.26 18.58
N ASP A 179 -6.88 -17.67 19.68
CA ASP A 179 -7.78 -16.80 20.46
C ASP A 179 -7.00 -15.76 21.29
N ASP A 180 -5.67 -15.82 21.32
CA ASP A 180 -4.77 -14.90 22.03
C ASP A 180 -4.06 -13.97 21.03
N GLU A 181 -3.95 -12.68 21.35
CA GLU A 181 -3.20 -11.71 20.57
C GLU A 181 -1.69 -11.82 20.89
N ASP A 182 -0.87 -11.91 19.84
CA ASP A 182 0.57 -12.03 19.99
C ASP A 182 1.30 -10.72 19.75
N LEU A 183 2.32 -10.45 20.58
CA LEU A 183 3.11 -9.25 20.51
C LEU A 183 4.22 -9.38 19.47
N GLY A 184 4.11 -8.61 18.39
CA GLY A 184 5.11 -8.54 17.35
C GLY A 184 5.88 -7.21 17.35
N PHE A 185 6.97 -7.21 16.60
CA PHE A 185 7.82 -6.03 16.37
C PHE A 185 8.14 -5.86 14.89
N ALA A 186 8.09 -4.63 14.40
CA ALA A 186 8.51 -4.30 13.05
C ALA A 186 9.43 -3.07 13.05
N GLY A 187 10.41 -3.08 12.15
CA GLY A 187 11.35 -1.98 11.99
C GLY A 187 11.76 -1.80 10.53
N ARG A 188 11.87 -0.55 10.08
CA ARG A 188 12.33 -0.21 8.73
C ARG A 188 13.17 1.04 8.75
N VAL A 189 14.27 1.01 8.04
CA VAL A 189 15.10 2.19 7.79
C VAL A 189 15.32 2.34 6.28
N THR A 190 15.21 3.55 5.77
CA THR A 190 15.49 3.83 4.36
C THR A 190 16.41 5.02 4.20
N TYR A 191 17.18 5.02 3.13
CA TYR A 191 18.01 6.14 2.74
C TYR A 191 17.99 6.35 1.23
N ALA A 192 17.90 7.61 0.79
CA ALA A 192 17.96 7.96 -0.62
C ALA A 192 19.24 8.76 -0.90
N PRO A 193 20.39 8.08 -1.19
CA PRO A 193 21.67 8.75 -1.44
C PRO A 193 21.65 9.66 -2.68
N ILE A 194 20.79 9.35 -3.64
CA ILE A 194 20.48 10.23 -4.77
C ILE A 194 19.01 10.63 -4.65
N LYS A 195 18.76 11.93 -4.53
CA LYS A 195 17.41 12.49 -4.47
C LYS A 195 17.40 13.88 -5.08
N THR A 196 17.05 13.91 -6.34
CA THR A 196 16.90 15.13 -7.14
C THR A 196 15.45 15.23 -7.65
N ASP A 197 15.15 16.25 -8.42
CA ASP A 197 13.82 16.40 -9.04
C ASP A 197 13.53 15.28 -10.07
N ASN A 198 14.57 14.73 -10.71
CA ASN A 198 14.44 13.75 -11.79
C ASN A 198 15.01 12.37 -11.48
N SER A 199 15.74 12.21 -10.38
CA SER A 199 16.40 10.93 -10.07
C SER A 199 16.39 10.64 -8.59
N VAL A 200 16.11 9.39 -8.26
CA VAL A 200 16.11 8.86 -6.89
C VAL A 200 16.82 7.50 -6.90
N LEU A 201 17.78 7.31 -6.02
CA LEU A 201 18.26 5.98 -5.62
C LEU A 201 17.75 5.75 -4.19
N HIS A 202 16.95 4.72 -4.01
CA HIS A 202 16.40 4.30 -2.72
C HIS A 202 17.04 3.00 -2.28
N LEU A 203 17.42 2.94 -1.02
CA LEU A 203 17.87 1.73 -0.33
C LEU A 203 17.06 1.60 0.97
N GLY A 204 16.71 0.38 1.34
CA GLY A 204 15.96 0.10 2.57
C GLY A 204 16.32 -1.25 3.17
N LEU A 205 16.06 -1.36 4.46
CA LEU A 205 16.18 -2.56 5.26
C LEU A 205 14.98 -2.59 6.21
N GLY A 206 14.32 -3.74 6.29
CA GLY A 206 13.21 -4.02 7.18
C GLY A 206 13.41 -5.30 7.97
N TYR A 207 12.83 -5.37 9.17
CA TYR A 207 12.70 -6.57 9.96
C TYR A 207 11.33 -6.60 10.61
N LEU A 208 10.69 -7.76 10.60
CA LEU A 208 9.40 -8.03 11.18
C LEU A 208 9.49 -9.36 11.93
N THR A 209 8.86 -9.45 13.11
CA THR A 209 8.76 -10.71 13.86
C THR A 209 7.51 -10.71 14.71
N VAL A 210 6.85 -11.84 14.77
CA VAL A 210 5.74 -12.14 15.67
C VAL A 210 5.81 -13.62 16.00
N GLU A 211 5.71 -13.98 17.29
CA GLU A 211 5.92 -15.35 17.78
C GLU A 211 7.24 -15.97 17.26
N GLU A 212 7.16 -17.08 16.54
CA GLU A 212 8.29 -17.77 15.93
C GLU A 212 8.55 -17.29 14.50
N ASP A 213 7.57 -16.58 13.87
CA ASP A 213 7.68 -16.06 12.51
C ASP A 213 8.55 -14.81 12.45
N ASN A 214 9.33 -14.71 11.39
CA ASN A 214 10.13 -13.51 11.14
C ASN A 214 10.39 -13.28 9.65
N SER A 215 10.66 -12.03 9.29
CA SER A 215 11.06 -11.66 7.94
C SER A 215 12.11 -10.56 7.96
N LEU A 216 13.17 -10.72 7.22
CA LEU A 216 14.21 -9.74 6.92
C LEU A 216 14.06 -9.28 5.47
N GLY A 217 13.83 -7.99 5.23
CA GLY A 217 13.61 -7.45 3.89
C GLY A 217 14.67 -6.46 3.47
N PHE A 218 15.18 -6.60 2.23
CA PHE A 218 16.12 -5.67 1.59
C PHE A 218 15.41 -4.97 0.43
N GLU A 219 15.56 -3.65 0.33
CA GLU A 219 14.91 -2.83 -0.67
C GLU A 219 15.93 -2.05 -1.51
N ALA A 220 15.78 -2.06 -2.81
CA ALA A 220 16.53 -1.22 -3.72
C ALA A 220 15.63 -0.69 -4.83
N ALA A 221 15.72 0.62 -5.12
CA ALA A 221 15.01 1.16 -6.27
C ALA A 221 15.71 2.37 -6.85
N TYR A 222 15.61 2.51 -8.17
CA TYR A 222 16.13 3.65 -8.90
C TYR A 222 15.08 4.20 -9.86
N SER A 223 14.94 5.51 -9.88
CA SER A 223 14.10 6.22 -10.86
C SER A 223 14.90 7.36 -11.46
N SER A 224 14.86 7.49 -12.78
CA SER A 224 15.53 8.58 -13.50
C SER A 224 14.75 8.98 -14.74
N GLY A 225 14.22 10.20 -14.75
CA GLY A 225 13.29 10.62 -15.79
C GLY A 225 12.12 9.64 -15.91
N PRO A 226 11.82 9.15 -17.13
CA PRO A 226 10.69 8.23 -17.34
C PRO A 226 10.95 6.79 -16.89
N PHE A 227 12.20 6.41 -16.60
CA PHE A 227 12.57 5.05 -16.23
C PHE A 227 12.52 4.84 -14.73
N HIS A 228 12.06 3.68 -14.30
CA HIS A 228 12.15 3.24 -12.92
C HIS A 228 12.36 1.73 -12.82
N ILE A 229 13.06 1.32 -11.78
CA ILE A 229 13.26 -0.07 -11.38
C ILE A 229 13.17 -0.16 -9.87
N GLN A 230 12.60 -1.23 -9.35
CA GLN A 230 12.60 -1.57 -7.93
C GLN A 230 12.75 -3.07 -7.76
N ALA A 231 13.37 -3.46 -6.66
CA ALA A 231 13.53 -4.84 -6.26
C ALA A 231 13.45 -4.94 -4.74
N GLU A 232 12.91 -6.04 -4.25
CA GLU A 232 12.99 -6.45 -2.85
C GLU A 232 13.41 -7.91 -2.79
N TYR A 233 14.14 -8.27 -1.75
CA TYR A 233 14.46 -9.64 -1.38
C TYR A 233 14.06 -9.81 0.07
N PHE A 234 13.42 -10.92 0.37
CA PHE A 234 13.00 -11.31 1.70
C PHE A 234 13.60 -12.66 2.06
N ASP A 235 13.84 -12.84 3.35
CA ASP A 235 14.36 -14.06 3.95
C ASP A 235 13.75 -14.17 5.34
N GLY A 236 13.18 -15.31 5.70
CA GLY A 236 12.47 -15.45 6.96
C GLY A 236 12.01 -16.87 7.25
N GLU A 237 11.17 -16.96 8.25
CA GLU A 237 10.57 -18.20 8.74
C GLU A 237 9.07 -17.95 8.95
N ASP A 238 8.27 -18.88 8.48
CA ASP A 238 6.81 -18.88 8.60
C ASP A 238 6.35 -20.28 8.99
N ASN A 239 5.70 -20.42 10.17
CA ASN A 239 5.24 -21.69 10.73
C ASN A 239 6.33 -22.79 10.76
N ASP A 240 7.54 -22.49 11.26
CA ASP A 240 8.71 -23.38 11.29
C ASP A 240 9.27 -23.78 9.89
N VAL A 241 8.89 -23.06 8.84
CA VAL A 241 9.39 -23.27 7.47
C VAL A 241 10.25 -22.08 7.05
N ASP A 242 11.49 -22.36 6.66
CA ASP A 242 12.36 -21.34 6.05
C ASP A 242 11.76 -20.92 4.70
N THR A 243 11.60 -19.61 4.49
CA THR A 243 11.05 -19.04 3.27
C THR A 243 11.94 -17.92 2.75
N ASP A 244 12.17 -17.88 1.45
CA ASP A 244 12.80 -16.73 0.84
C ASP A 244 12.18 -16.38 -0.54
N GLY A 245 12.42 -15.16 -0.97
CA GLY A 245 11.95 -14.77 -2.28
C GLY A 245 12.35 -13.35 -2.65
N PHE A 246 12.20 -13.05 -3.93
CA PHE A 246 12.47 -11.72 -4.45
C PHE A 246 11.54 -11.34 -5.60
N TYR A 247 11.43 -10.06 -5.83
CA TYR A 247 10.92 -9.57 -7.11
C TYR A 247 11.82 -8.46 -7.66
N VAL A 248 11.80 -8.35 -8.99
CA VAL A 248 12.38 -7.22 -9.73
C VAL A 248 11.32 -6.67 -10.67
N GLN A 249 11.01 -5.38 -10.53
CA GLN A 249 10.05 -4.68 -11.36
C GLN A 249 10.69 -3.49 -12.05
N ALA A 250 10.52 -3.37 -13.36
CA ALA A 250 10.99 -2.24 -14.15
C ALA A 250 9.86 -1.60 -14.94
N GLY A 251 9.94 -0.29 -15.18
CA GLY A 251 8.94 0.41 -15.97
C GLY A 251 9.48 1.64 -16.70
N ILE A 252 8.73 2.03 -17.71
CA ILE A 252 8.96 3.23 -18.51
C ILE A 252 7.67 4.00 -18.72
N VAL A 253 7.70 5.31 -18.42
CA VAL A 253 6.59 6.20 -18.73
C VAL A 253 6.82 6.78 -20.13
N LEU A 254 6.12 6.23 -21.13
CA LEU A 254 6.30 6.54 -22.55
C LEU A 254 6.10 8.01 -22.89
N THR A 255 5.32 8.71 -22.09
CA THR A 255 5.01 10.14 -22.23
C THR A 255 6.01 11.07 -21.54
N GLY A 256 7.02 10.50 -20.86
CA GLY A 256 8.18 11.22 -20.33
C GLY A 256 8.05 11.70 -18.88
N GLU A 257 6.96 11.45 -18.19
CA GLU A 257 6.82 11.79 -16.78
C GLU A 257 7.71 10.90 -15.90
N SER A 258 8.14 11.46 -14.76
CA SER A 258 8.87 10.69 -13.74
C SER A 258 7.92 10.14 -12.69
N ARG A 259 8.25 8.99 -12.11
CA ARG A 259 7.54 8.42 -10.97
C ARG A 259 7.91 9.17 -9.68
N PRO A 260 6.97 9.84 -8.98
CA PRO A 260 7.29 10.65 -7.81
C PRO A 260 7.70 9.78 -6.61
N TYR A 261 8.64 10.27 -5.79
CA TYR A 261 9.11 9.62 -4.57
C TYR A 261 8.98 10.54 -3.34
N SER A 262 8.48 10.02 -2.24
CA SER A 262 8.34 10.77 -1.00
C SER A 262 8.18 9.85 0.21
N GLY A 263 8.94 10.13 1.29
CA GLY A 263 8.79 9.44 2.55
C GLY A 263 9.12 7.95 2.47
N GLY A 264 10.22 7.59 1.80
CA GLY A 264 10.68 6.21 1.69
C GLY A 264 9.86 5.33 0.76
N LYS A 265 9.06 5.91 -0.17
CA LYS A 265 8.19 5.16 -1.09
C LYS A 265 7.82 5.93 -2.35
N PHE A 266 7.43 5.19 -3.38
CA PHE A 266 6.97 5.76 -4.63
C PHE A 266 5.50 6.17 -4.60
N LYS A 267 5.12 7.02 -5.57
CA LYS A 267 3.76 7.44 -5.85
C LYS A 267 3.46 7.18 -7.31
N ARG A 268 2.18 7.10 -7.65
CA ARG A 268 1.76 6.94 -9.04
C ARG A 268 2.19 8.12 -9.91
N VAL A 269 2.38 7.85 -11.18
CA VAL A 269 2.61 8.84 -12.23
C VAL A 269 1.48 9.87 -12.27
N LYS A 270 1.84 11.13 -12.51
CA LYS A 270 0.88 12.23 -12.70
C LYS A 270 1.04 12.75 -14.12
N PRO A 271 -0.01 12.69 -14.95
CA PRO A 271 0.10 13.13 -16.33
C PRO A 271 0.35 14.65 -16.41
N ASN A 272 1.24 15.03 -17.31
CA ASN A 272 1.57 16.42 -17.62
C ASN A 272 0.68 17.01 -18.73
N SER A 273 -0.05 16.17 -19.46
CA SER A 273 -0.90 16.56 -20.58
C SER A 273 -2.36 16.11 -20.41
N LYS A 274 -3.26 16.68 -21.21
CA LYS A 274 -4.66 16.27 -21.25
C LYS A 274 -4.86 14.88 -21.88
N ALA A 275 -3.89 14.39 -22.65
CA ALA A 275 -3.92 13.05 -23.24
C ALA A 275 -3.64 11.95 -22.21
N GLY A 276 -3.22 12.35 -21.00
CA GLY A 276 -2.80 11.43 -19.97
C GLY A 276 -1.33 11.02 -20.08
N ALA A 277 -0.92 10.08 -19.24
CA ALA A 277 0.40 9.47 -19.27
C ALA A 277 0.26 7.96 -19.47
N TRP A 278 1.21 7.36 -20.19
CA TRP A 278 1.25 5.94 -20.47
C TRP A 278 2.51 5.33 -19.87
N GLU A 279 2.35 4.24 -19.12
CA GLU A 279 3.43 3.47 -18.51
C GLU A 279 3.37 2.04 -18.98
N LEU A 280 4.53 1.49 -19.38
CA LEU A 280 4.74 0.05 -19.52
C LEU A 280 5.52 -0.42 -18.30
N VAL A 281 5.19 -1.59 -17.78
CA VAL A 281 5.82 -2.17 -16.61
C VAL A 281 5.95 -3.67 -16.78
N ALA A 282 7.02 -4.26 -16.24
CA ALA A 282 7.21 -5.70 -16.16
C ALA A 282 7.77 -6.05 -14.77
N ARG A 283 7.40 -7.21 -14.26
CA ARG A 283 7.91 -7.80 -13.01
C ARG A 283 8.26 -9.26 -13.25
N TYR A 284 9.33 -9.71 -12.65
CA TYR A 284 9.64 -11.09 -12.36
C TYR A 284 9.67 -11.26 -10.85
N GLU A 285 9.09 -12.30 -10.35
CA GLU A 285 9.10 -12.69 -8.95
C GLU A 285 9.34 -14.19 -8.84
N ASP A 286 9.99 -14.57 -7.74
CA ASP A 286 10.38 -15.95 -7.47
C ASP A 286 10.53 -16.11 -5.96
N GLY A 287 10.02 -17.19 -5.42
CA GLY A 287 10.10 -17.45 -3.99
C GLY A 287 9.45 -18.79 -3.62
N ASP A 288 9.74 -19.18 -2.40
CA ASP A 288 9.14 -20.33 -1.73
C ASP A 288 8.27 -19.88 -0.56
N GLY A 289 7.30 -20.69 -0.18
CA GLY A 289 6.41 -20.44 0.94
C GLY A 289 4.95 -20.76 0.65
N ASP A 290 4.10 -20.28 1.56
CA ASP A 290 2.65 -20.37 1.43
C ASP A 290 2.13 -19.21 0.58
N PHE A 291 1.82 -19.47 -0.67
CA PHE A 291 1.14 -18.50 -1.53
C PHE A 291 -0.39 -18.61 -1.36
N GLY A 292 -0.85 -18.51 -0.13
CA GLY A 292 -2.18 -18.66 0.47
C GLY A 292 -3.43 -18.68 -0.42
N ASP A 293 -3.46 -17.93 -1.49
CA ASP A 293 -4.54 -17.95 -2.46
C ASP A 293 -4.55 -19.23 -3.33
N LEU A 294 -3.48 -20.03 -3.34
CA LEU A 294 -3.37 -21.25 -4.12
C LEU A 294 -3.98 -22.47 -3.42
N GLU A 295 -4.11 -22.44 -2.09
CA GLU A 295 -4.85 -23.47 -1.35
C GLU A 295 -6.31 -23.60 -1.80
N ASP A 296 -6.96 -22.49 -2.11
CA ASP A 296 -8.33 -22.46 -2.66
C ASP A 296 -8.43 -23.20 -4.02
N PHE A 297 -7.29 -23.38 -4.72
CA PHE A 297 -7.18 -24.11 -5.96
C PHE A 297 -6.58 -25.53 -5.79
N GLY A 298 -6.35 -25.97 -4.54
CA GLY A 298 -5.88 -27.33 -4.22
C GLY A 298 -4.37 -27.54 -4.36
N VAL A 299 -3.59 -26.46 -4.38
CA VAL A 299 -2.12 -26.48 -4.31
C VAL A 299 -1.73 -26.47 -2.84
N SER A 300 -0.95 -27.48 -2.39
CA SER A 300 -0.53 -27.61 -0.99
C SER A 300 0.84 -26.97 -0.76
N ASP A 301 1.00 -26.34 0.40
CA ASP A 301 2.21 -25.67 0.87
C ASP A 301 3.31 -26.62 1.38
N PRO A 302 4.57 -26.12 1.45
CA PRO A 302 5.12 -24.94 0.79
C PRO A 302 5.42 -25.19 -0.68
N VAL A 303 5.26 -24.19 -1.55
CA VAL A 303 5.56 -24.28 -2.98
C VAL A 303 6.68 -23.32 -3.37
N GLU A 304 7.61 -23.79 -4.18
CA GLU A 304 8.52 -22.93 -4.93
C GLU A 304 7.82 -22.50 -6.22
N ALA A 305 7.62 -21.19 -6.39
CA ALA A 305 6.88 -20.65 -7.52
C ALA A 305 7.54 -19.39 -8.10
N SER A 306 7.37 -19.20 -9.41
CA SER A 306 7.85 -18.00 -10.08
C SER A 306 6.77 -17.43 -11.00
N ALA A 307 6.83 -16.11 -11.24
CA ALA A 307 5.88 -15.47 -12.14
C ALA A 307 6.50 -14.30 -12.91
N TYR A 308 6.02 -14.13 -14.14
CA TYR A 308 6.27 -12.95 -14.97
C TYR A 308 4.98 -12.16 -15.15
N THR A 309 5.01 -10.88 -14.81
CA THR A 309 3.89 -9.98 -15.07
C THR A 309 4.32 -8.88 -16.02
N ILE A 310 3.53 -8.64 -17.06
CA ILE A 310 3.66 -7.47 -17.92
C ILE A 310 2.40 -6.61 -17.82
N GLY A 311 2.55 -5.30 -17.88
CA GLY A 311 1.41 -4.40 -17.70
C GLY A 311 1.52 -3.11 -18.46
N VAL A 312 0.34 -2.54 -18.75
CA VAL A 312 0.20 -1.20 -19.30
C VAL A 312 -0.74 -0.38 -18.42
N ASN A 313 -0.34 0.85 -18.11
CA ASN A 313 -1.16 1.80 -17.39
C ASN A 313 -1.42 3.04 -18.24
N TRP A 314 -2.66 3.49 -18.26
CA TRP A 314 -3.04 4.79 -18.76
C TRP A 314 -3.55 5.66 -17.60
N TYR A 315 -2.77 6.63 -17.21
CA TYR A 315 -3.15 7.66 -16.26
C TYR A 315 -3.89 8.76 -17.01
N ALA A 316 -5.18 8.55 -17.30
CA ALA A 316 -6.02 9.49 -18.07
C ALA A 316 -6.15 10.86 -17.38
N HIS A 317 -6.12 10.86 -16.04
CA HIS A 317 -6.10 12.05 -15.20
C HIS A 317 -5.32 11.75 -13.93
N LYS A 318 -4.86 12.75 -13.19
CA LYS A 318 -4.23 12.56 -11.87
C LYS A 318 -5.05 11.72 -10.89
N ASN A 319 -6.36 11.59 -11.13
CA ASN A 319 -7.33 10.89 -10.31
C ASN A 319 -7.92 9.64 -10.97
N VAL A 320 -7.64 9.41 -12.26
CA VAL A 320 -8.20 8.29 -13.05
C VAL A 320 -7.08 7.50 -13.70
N ARG A 321 -7.08 6.18 -13.50
CA ARG A 321 -6.16 5.23 -14.10
C ARG A 321 -6.94 4.05 -14.67
N PHE A 322 -6.52 3.58 -15.84
CA PHE A 322 -6.83 2.27 -16.39
C PHE A 322 -5.53 1.45 -16.42
N GLY A 323 -5.61 0.21 -16.05
CA GLY A 323 -4.48 -0.71 -16.08
C GLY A 323 -4.91 -2.05 -16.66
N LEU A 324 -3.96 -2.72 -17.32
CA LEU A 324 -4.10 -4.09 -17.80
C LEU A 324 -2.80 -4.82 -17.50
N ASN A 325 -2.89 -5.96 -16.85
CA ASN A 325 -1.78 -6.87 -16.61
C ASN A 325 -2.09 -8.24 -17.22
N TYR A 326 -1.02 -8.91 -17.64
CA TYR A 326 -0.98 -10.34 -17.88
C TYR A 326 0.12 -10.92 -17.01
N THR A 327 -0.21 -11.95 -16.26
CA THR A 327 0.70 -12.71 -15.41
C THR A 327 0.73 -14.15 -15.89
N ASP A 328 1.92 -14.72 -15.90
CA ASP A 328 2.19 -16.11 -16.21
C ASP A 328 3.08 -16.64 -15.09
N GLY A 329 2.62 -17.62 -14.35
CA GLY A 329 3.27 -18.20 -13.19
C GLY A 329 3.32 -19.71 -13.26
N SER A 330 4.35 -20.29 -12.65
CA SER A 330 4.52 -21.73 -12.56
C SER A 330 5.07 -22.14 -11.20
N SER A 331 4.70 -23.35 -10.76
CA SER A 331 5.25 -23.99 -9.58
C SER A 331 6.17 -25.13 -10.00
N ASP A 332 7.39 -25.16 -9.40
CA ASP A 332 8.37 -26.23 -9.66
C ASP A 332 8.04 -27.52 -8.90
N VAL A 333 7.16 -27.47 -7.89
CA VAL A 333 6.80 -28.62 -7.05
C VAL A 333 5.65 -29.42 -7.61
N SER A 334 4.64 -28.75 -8.22
CA SER A 334 3.40 -29.40 -8.66
C SER A 334 3.26 -29.49 -10.20
N ASP A 335 4.22 -28.93 -10.97
CA ASP A 335 4.09 -28.75 -12.43
C ASP A 335 2.81 -27.95 -12.81
N ASP A 336 2.32 -27.06 -11.92
CA ASP A 336 1.13 -26.26 -12.16
C ASP A 336 1.51 -24.94 -12.86
N ASP A 337 0.74 -24.61 -13.89
CA ASP A 337 0.84 -23.36 -14.64
C ASP A 337 -0.41 -22.50 -14.37
N ALA A 338 -0.20 -21.24 -14.02
CA ALA A 338 -1.26 -20.26 -13.79
C ALA A 338 -1.12 -19.05 -14.71
N GLU A 339 -2.19 -18.69 -15.39
CA GLU A 339 -2.27 -17.48 -16.21
C GLU A 339 -3.34 -16.53 -15.66
N GLU A 340 -3.00 -15.24 -15.49
CA GLU A 340 -3.97 -14.23 -15.06
C GLU A 340 -4.03 -13.07 -16.05
N ILE A 341 -5.25 -12.65 -16.41
CA ILE A 341 -5.53 -11.38 -17.07
C ILE A 341 -6.31 -10.52 -16.09
N ARG A 342 -5.72 -9.40 -15.69
CA ARG A 342 -6.38 -8.44 -14.80
C ARG A 342 -6.48 -7.06 -15.44
N ALA A 343 -7.70 -6.54 -15.55
CA ALA A 343 -7.96 -5.19 -16.01
C ALA A 343 -8.56 -4.36 -14.87
N ARG A 344 -8.04 -3.16 -14.62
CA ARG A 344 -8.50 -2.27 -13.54
C ARG A 344 -8.92 -0.91 -14.03
N PHE A 345 -10.08 -0.47 -13.58
CA PHE A 345 -10.47 0.94 -13.55
C PHE A 345 -10.27 1.49 -12.13
N GLN A 346 -9.55 2.60 -11.99
CA GLN A 346 -9.32 3.25 -10.70
C GLN A 346 -9.71 4.72 -10.72
N LEU A 347 -10.51 5.12 -9.73
CA LEU A 347 -10.83 6.51 -9.41
C LEU A 347 -10.33 6.85 -8.01
N THR A 348 -9.73 8.04 -7.84
CA THR A 348 -9.37 8.58 -6.52
C THR A 348 -9.92 10.01 -6.38
N PHE A 349 -10.38 10.38 -5.22
CA PHE A 349 -10.97 11.69 -4.95
C PHE A 349 -10.59 12.23 -3.57
#